data_6cf843d2e0706ca0170e52dc5cbc6bc3
#
_entry.id   6cf843d2e0706ca0170e52dc5cbc6bc3
#
_cell.length_a   1.000
_cell.length_b   1.000
_cell.length_c   1.000
_cell.angle_alpha   90.00
_cell.angle_beta   90.00
_cell.angle_gamma   90.00
#
_symmetry.space_group_name_H-M   'P 1'
#
loop_
_entity.id
_entity.type
_entity.pdbx_description
1 polymer ?
#
loop_
_entity_poly.entity_id
_entity_poly.type
_entity_poly.pdbx_seq_one_letter_code
_entity_poly.pdbx_strand_id
1 'polypeptide(L)' 'MDYFGIAKRYYPRFYTKDDVKAFVSFGKITEGEYEVITGDAYTA' A
#
# COMPACT_ATOMS: atom_id res chain seq x y z
N MET A 1 -13.00 -3.10 -6.54
CA MET A 1 -11.93 -4.03 -6.13
C MET A 1 -11.26 -3.50 -4.87
N ASP A 2 -10.97 -4.38 -3.93
CA ASP A 2 -10.45 -3.98 -2.61
C ASP A 2 -8.91 -3.95 -2.66
N TYR A 3 -8.37 -2.84 -3.15
CA TYR A 3 -6.91 -2.71 -3.26
C TYR A 3 -6.22 -2.72 -1.91
N PHE A 4 -6.87 -2.15 -0.89
CA PHE A 4 -6.30 -2.19 0.46
C PHE A 4 -6.15 -3.63 0.95
N GLY A 5 -7.19 -4.44 0.81
CA GLY A 5 -7.15 -5.84 1.23
C GLY A 5 -6.14 -6.64 0.43
N ILE A 6 -6.06 -6.40 -0.87
CA ILE A 6 -5.09 -7.07 -1.74
C ILE A 6 -3.66 -6.72 -1.31
N ALA A 7 -3.37 -5.44 -1.15
CA ALA A 7 -2.04 -5.00 -0.77
C ALA A 7 -1.67 -5.53 0.61
N LYS A 8 -2.60 -5.48 1.56
CA LYS A 8 -2.35 -5.95 2.91
C LYS A 8 -2.07 -7.45 2.92
N ARG A 9 -2.76 -8.21 2.06
CA ARG A 9 -2.59 -9.66 1.98
C ARG A 9 -1.24 -10.04 1.38
N TYR A 10 -0.79 -9.32 0.36
CA TYR A 10 0.38 -9.72 -0.41
C TYR A 10 1.66 -8.99 -0.04
N TYR A 11 1.58 -7.89 0.71
CA TYR A 11 2.77 -7.24 1.21
C TYR A 11 3.25 -7.99 2.47
N PRO A 12 4.54 -8.21 2.67
CA PRO A 12 5.67 -7.86 1.79
C PRO A 12 6.08 -9.00 0.85
N ARG A 13 5.30 -10.06 0.81
CA ARG A 13 5.71 -11.29 0.12
C ARG A 13 5.77 -11.09 -1.38
N PHE A 14 4.74 -10.51 -1.95
CA PHE A 14 4.63 -10.33 -3.40
C PHE A 14 4.74 -8.87 -3.82
N TYR A 15 4.48 -7.94 -2.92
CA TYR A 15 4.54 -6.51 -3.18
C TYR A 15 5.61 -5.88 -2.31
N THR A 16 6.37 -4.95 -2.89
CA THR A 16 7.34 -4.13 -2.15
C THR A 16 6.66 -2.87 -1.65
N LYS A 17 7.36 -2.09 -0.82
CA LYS A 17 6.86 -0.78 -0.39
C LYS A 17 6.62 0.13 -1.60
N ASP A 18 7.49 0.04 -2.62
CA ASP A 18 7.32 0.84 -3.83
C ASP A 18 6.03 0.49 -4.55
N ASP A 19 5.67 -0.80 -4.57
CA ASP A 19 4.40 -1.22 -5.17
C ASP A 19 3.21 -0.62 -4.41
N VAL A 20 3.27 -0.64 -3.08
CA VAL A 20 2.19 -0.08 -2.26
C VAL A 20 2.14 1.44 -2.44
N LYS A 21 3.29 2.11 -2.56
CA LYS A 21 3.34 3.54 -2.86
C LYS A 21 2.66 3.84 -4.20
N ALA A 22 2.85 2.98 -5.19
CA ALA A 22 2.20 3.16 -6.48
C ALA A 22 0.68 3.11 -6.34
N PHE A 23 0.16 2.25 -5.48
CA PHE A 23 -1.28 2.20 -5.22
C PHE A 23 -1.79 3.53 -4.66
N VAL A 24 -1.03 4.17 -3.79
CA VAL A 24 -1.39 5.49 -3.28
C VAL A 24 -1.39 6.52 -4.41
N SER A 25 -0.32 6.51 -5.22
CA SER A 25 -0.20 7.44 -6.34
C SER A 25 -1.35 7.32 -7.33
N PHE A 26 -1.84 6.11 -7.54
CA PHE A 26 -2.94 5.89 -8.48
C PHE A 26 -4.31 6.11 -7.83
N GLY A 27 -4.36 6.50 -6.56
CA GLY A 27 -5.62 6.75 -5.88
C GLY A 27 -6.38 5.49 -5.50
N LYS A 28 -5.71 4.35 -5.45
CA LYS A 28 -6.34 3.07 -5.11
C LYS A 28 -6.43 2.84 -3.62
N ILE A 29 -5.48 3.38 -2.86
CA ILE A 29 -5.50 3.37 -1.40
C ILE A 29 -5.08 4.75 -0.91
N THR A 30 -5.31 5.01 0.37
CA THR A 30 -4.93 6.28 0.99
C THR A 30 -3.54 6.17 1.62
N GLU A 31 -2.97 7.33 1.98
CA GLU A 31 -1.68 7.36 2.68
C GLU A 31 -1.79 6.67 4.04
N GLY A 32 -2.92 6.84 4.72
CA GLY A 32 -3.15 6.14 5.98
C GLY A 32 -3.19 4.63 5.81
N GLU A 33 -3.78 4.18 4.71
CA GLU A 33 -3.81 2.75 4.40
C GLU A 33 -2.42 2.21 4.09
N TYR A 34 -1.59 3.01 3.42
CA TYR A 34 -0.19 2.64 3.20
C TYR A 34 0.52 2.40 4.53
N GLU A 35 0.31 3.29 5.49
CA GLU A 35 0.93 3.14 6.80
C GLU A 35 0.46 1.88 7.51
N VAL A 36 -0.82 1.56 7.42
CA VAL A 36 -1.36 0.33 8.02
C VAL A 36 -0.71 -0.89 7.39
N ILE A 37 -0.52 -0.88 6.07
CA ILE A 37 0.03 -2.02 5.34
C ILE A 37 1.51 -2.19 5.64
N THR A 38 2.30 -1.12 5.56
CA THR A 38 3.76 -1.21 5.59
C THR A 38 4.36 -0.93 6.96
N GLY A 39 3.61 -0.28 7.84
CA GLY A 39 4.14 0.15 9.14
C GLY A 39 4.97 1.42 9.07
N ASP A 40 5.10 2.03 7.91
CA ASP A 40 5.87 3.26 7.72
C ASP A 40 4.95 4.37 7.21
N ALA A 41 5.22 5.60 7.64
CA ALA A 41 4.47 6.75 7.12
C ALA A 41 4.75 6.90 5.63
N TYR A 42 3.72 7.28 4.86
CA TYR A 42 3.88 7.51 3.43
C TYR A 42 4.71 8.77 3.19
N THR A 43 5.73 8.64 2.37
CA THR A 43 6.53 9.78 1.91
C THR A 43 6.58 9.74 0.39
N ALA A 44 6.26 10.88 -0.22
CA ALA A 44 6.24 10.97 -1.68
C ALA A 44 7.65 10.83 -2.28
#